data_369c7a93206c7664e4ba24de0b49c6a5
#
_entry.id   369c7a93206c7664e4ba24de0b49c6a5
#
_cell.length_a   1.000
_cell.length_b   1.000
_cell.length_c   1.000
_cell.angle_alpha   90.00
_cell.angle_beta   90.00
_cell.angle_gamma   90.00
#
_symmetry.space_group_name_H-M   'P 1'
#
loop_
_entity.id
_entity.type
_entity.pdbx_description
1 polymer ?
#
loop_
_entity_poly.entity_id
_entity_poly.type
_entity_poly.pdbx_seq_one_letter_code
_entity_poly.pdbx_strand_id
1 'polypeptide(L)'
;MTVRVGINGFGRIGRNILRAIAEAGRKDIEVVAINDLGPVETNAHLLRYDSVHGRFPGQVTVKGDTISVGNGAIKVTAERDPTKLPWKDLGVDIAMECTGIFTAKEKASAHLTAGAKRVLVSAPADGADLTVVFGVNHDKLTRDHKIVSNGSCTTNCLAPVAKVLNDAVGIESGFMTTIHAYTGDQPTLDTLHKDLYRGRAAAMSMIPTSTGAAKAIGLVLPELKGKLDGVSIRVPTPNVSVIDLKIVAKKQTTKEEINDAVKRAAEQQLKGILNYTNDPNVSIDFNHDPHSSTFHMDQTKVINGTLVRVMSWYDNEWGFSNRMADTAVAMGKLL
;
A
#
# COMPACT_ATOMS: atom_id res chain seq x y z
N MET A 1 -23.55 -5.82 2.72
CA MET A 1 -23.04 -7.04 2.06
C MET A 1 -21.58 -7.19 2.44
N THR A 2 -21.15 -8.35 2.93
CA THR A 2 -19.74 -8.63 3.22
C THR A 2 -19.03 -9.02 1.93
N VAL A 3 -17.93 -8.34 1.60
CA VAL A 3 -17.15 -8.60 0.40
C VAL A 3 -16.25 -9.81 0.62
N ARG A 4 -16.36 -10.83 -0.24
CA ARG A 4 -15.59 -12.07 -0.13
C ARG A 4 -14.31 -11.97 -0.96
N VAL A 5 -13.15 -12.11 -0.33
CA VAL A 5 -11.87 -11.94 -0.99
C VAL A 5 -11.04 -13.22 -0.99
N GLY A 6 -10.35 -13.46 -2.12
CA GLY A 6 -9.31 -14.45 -2.26
C GLY A 6 -7.95 -13.75 -2.36
N ILE A 7 -6.94 -14.20 -1.61
CA ILE A 7 -5.58 -13.63 -1.64
C ILE A 7 -4.68 -14.58 -2.44
N ASN A 8 -4.13 -14.10 -3.55
CA ASN A 8 -3.09 -14.80 -4.30
C ASN A 8 -1.71 -14.24 -3.92
N GLY A 9 -0.88 -15.06 -3.30
CA GLY A 9 0.40 -14.66 -2.70
C GLY A 9 0.25 -14.29 -1.22
N PHE A 10 0.67 -15.18 -0.34
CA PHE A 10 0.60 -15.00 1.12
C PHE A 10 1.97 -14.59 1.71
N GLY A 11 2.68 -13.75 0.94
CA GLY A 11 3.90 -13.06 1.37
C GLY A 11 3.62 -11.97 2.43
N ARG A 12 4.53 -11.00 2.56
CA ARG A 12 4.39 -9.90 3.53
C ARG A 12 3.01 -9.23 3.42
N ILE A 13 2.66 -8.74 2.23
CA ILE A 13 1.42 -7.97 2.03
C ILE A 13 0.17 -8.85 2.19
N GLY A 14 0.12 -10.02 1.59
CA GLY A 14 -1.04 -10.93 1.73
C GLY A 14 -1.31 -11.31 3.19
N ARG A 15 -0.28 -11.61 4.00
CA ARG A 15 -0.42 -11.87 5.44
C ARG A 15 -0.89 -10.64 6.21
N ASN A 16 -0.33 -9.46 5.92
CA ASN A 16 -0.70 -8.24 6.61
C ASN A 16 -2.12 -7.77 6.26
N ILE A 17 -2.63 -8.05 5.06
CA ILE A 17 -4.05 -7.81 4.72
C ILE A 17 -4.95 -8.65 5.62
N LEU A 18 -4.70 -9.96 5.76
CA LEU A 18 -5.49 -10.82 6.65
C LEU A 18 -5.38 -10.36 8.11
N ARG A 19 -4.18 -10.00 8.57
CA ARG A 19 -3.97 -9.47 9.93
C ARG A 19 -4.74 -8.17 10.14
N ALA A 20 -4.64 -7.21 9.23
CA ALA A 20 -5.33 -5.92 9.34
C ALA A 20 -6.86 -6.09 9.40
N ILE A 21 -7.43 -6.97 8.58
CA ILE A 21 -8.86 -7.29 8.61
C ILE A 21 -9.26 -7.90 9.96
N ALA A 22 -8.49 -8.87 10.46
CA ALA A 22 -8.78 -9.58 11.70
C ALA A 22 -8.60 -8.69 12.94
N GLU A 23 -7.48 -7.98 13.02
CA GLU A 23 -7.13 -7.12 14.16
C GLU A 23 -8.08 -5.91 14.28
N ALA A 24 -8.54 -5.35 13.16
CA ALA A 24 -9.55 -4.31 13.14
C ALA A 24 -10.99 -4.83 13.35
N GLY A 25 -11.18 -6.15 13.47
CA GLY A 25 -12.50 -6.77 13.67
C GLY A 25 -13.51 -6.46 12.56
N ARG A 26 -13.04 -6.28 11.32
CA ARG A 26 -13.88 -5.87 10.18
C ARG A 26 -14.94 -6.92 9.86
N LYS A 27 -16.16 -6.46 9.59
CA LYS A 27 -17.32 -7.30 9.23
C LYS A 27 -17.78 -7.06 7.79
N ASP A 28 -17.25 -6.06 7.13
CA ASP A 28 -17.58 -5.66 5.77
C ASP A 28 -16.76 -6.40 4.70
N ILE A 29 -15.73 -7.16 5.13
CA ILE A 29 -14.84 -7.94 4.27
C ILE A 29 -14.49 -9.28 4.95
N GLU A 30 -14.40 -10.35 4.15
CA GLU A 30 -14.07 -11.70 4.60
C GLU A 30 -13.03 -12.33 3.66
N VAL A 31 -11.93 -12.83 4.22
CA VAL A 31 -10.97 -13.64 3.47
C VAL A 31 -11.47 -15.09 3.45
N VAL A 32 -11.82 -15.61 2.28
CA VAL A 32 -12.37 -16.97 2.11
C VAL A 32 -11.34 -17.96 1.56
N ALA A 33 -10.30 -17.45 0.91
CA ALA A 33 -9.26 -18.28 0.33
C ALA A 33 -7.90 -17.58 0.30
N ILE A 34 -6.86 -18.39 0.39
CA ILE A 34 -5.45 -18.01 0.23
C ILE A 34 -4.82 -18.98 -0.76
N ASN A 35 -4.07 -18.45 -1.73
CA ASN A 35 -3.19 -19.24 -2.57
C ASN A 35 -1.74 -18.86 -2.30
N ASP A 36 -0.93 -19.85 -1.94
CA ASP A 36 0.51 -19.71 -1.77
C ASP A 36 1.20 -21.06 -1.97
N LEU A 37 2.40 -21.05 -2.55
CA LEU A 37 3.10 -22.30 -2.92
C LEU A 37 3.76 -23.02 -1.73
N GLY A 38 3.81 -22.37 -0.58
CA GLY A 38 4.34 -22.93 0.65
C GLY A 38 3.33 -23.86 1.35
N PRO A 39 3.82 -24.77 2.24
CA PRO A 39 2.94 -25.60 3.07
C PRO A 39 2.01 -24.76 3.95
N VAL A 40 0.80 -25.26 4.21
CA VAL A 40 -0.22 -24.59 5.02
C VAL A 40 0.31 -24.27 6.42
N GLU A 41 1.03 -25.21 7.04
CA GLU A 41 1.63 -25.03 8.37
C GLU A 41 2.68 -23.91 8.39
N THR A 42 3.48 -23.78 7.34
CA THR A 42 4.47 -22.69 7.21
C THR A 42 3.75 -21.35 7.09
N ASN A 43 2.71 -21.28 6.29
CA ASN A 43 1.89 -20.07 6.15
C ASN A 43 1.23 -19.68 7.47
N ALA A 44 0.68 -20.64 8.21
CA ALA A 44 0.11 -20.41 9.53
C ALA A 44 1.17 -20.00 10.56
N HIS A 45 2.38 -20.57 10.52
CA HIS A 45 3.49 -20.19 11.39
C HIS A 45 3.89 -18.72 11.16
N LEU A 46 4.11 -18.34 9.89
CA LEU A 46 4.45 -16.96 9.52
C LEU A 46 3.32 -15.95 9.75
N LEU A 47 2.07 -16.41 9.84
CA LEU A 47 0.94 -15.58 10.26
C LEU A 47 0.95 -15.34 11.78
N ARG A 48 1.29 -16.39 12.58
CA ARG A 48 1.37 -16.29 14.05
C ARG A 48 2.50 -15.39 14.51
N TYR A 49 3.66 -15.46 13.84
CA TYR A 49 4.89 -14.81 14.27
C TYR A 49 5.44 -13.94 13.15
N ASP A 50 5.51 -12.67 13.41
CA ASP A 50 6.05 -11.69 12.47
C ASP A 50 7.14 -10.87 13.17
N SER A 51 8.32 -10.78 12.54
CA SER A 51 9.47 -10.09 13.13
C SER A 51 9.27 -8.57 13.19
N VAL A 52 8.40 -8.04 12.37
CA VAL A 52 8.10 -6.58 12.25
C VAL A 52 6.87 -6.22 13.05
N HIS A 53 5.77 -6.97 12.87
CA HIS A 53 4.46 -6.66 13.46
C HIS A 53 4.18 -7.49 14.73
N GLY A 54 5.10 -8.33 15.17
CA GLY A 54 4.96 -9.12 16.38
C GLY A 54 3.99 -10.31 16.23
N ARG A 55 3.63 -10.89 17.37
CA ARG A 55 2.70 -12.02 17.41
C ARG A 55 1.28 -11.58 16.96
N PHE A 56 0.64 -12.44 16.17
CA PHE A 56 -0.78 -12.24 15.88
C PHE A 56 -1.60 -12.29 17.18
N PRO A 57 -2.47 -11.32 17.45
CA PRO A 57 -3.16 -11.22 18.75
C PRO A 57 -4.26 -12.27 18.93
N GLY A 58 -4.69 -12.94 17.85
CA GLY A 58 -5.69 -13.99 17.87
C GLY A 58 -5.12 -15.40 17.81
N GLN A 59 -5.99 -16.39 17.91
CA GLN A 59 -5.62 -17.78 17.71
C GLN A 59 -5.57 -18.11 16.22
N VAL A 60 -4.48 -18.72 15.76
CA VAL A 60 -4.35 -19.27 14.40
C VAL A 60 -4.35 -20.78 14.47
N THR A 61 -5.36 -21.43 13.89
CA THR A 61 -5.47 -22.89 13.84
C THR A 61 -5.38 -23.40 12.41
N VAL A 62 -4.88 -24.63 12.26
CA VAL A 62 -4.81 -25.34 10.97
C VAL A 62 -5.64 -26.61 11.07
N LYS A 63 -6.43 -26.90 10.04
CA LYS A 63 -7.15 -28.16 9.91
C LYS A 63 -7.14 -28.57 8.44
N GLY A 64 -6.35 -29.60 8.12
CA GLY A 64 -6.11 -30.01 6.73
C GLY A 64 -5.57 -28.87 5.88
N ASP A 65 -6.27 -28.53 4.84
CA ASP A 65 -5.90 -27.43 3.91
C ASP A 65 -6.58 -26.10 4.24
N THR A 66 -6.91 -25.87 5.50
CA THR A 66 -7.54 -24.61 5.95
C THR A 66 -6.78 -23.96 7.10
N ILE A 67 -6.80 -22.64 7.12
CA ILE A 67 -6.34 -21.79 8.22
C ILE A 67 -7.56 -21.06 8.79
N SER A 68 -7.64 -20.92 10.12
CA SER A 68 -8.63 -20.07 10.76
C SER A 68 -7.96 -19.09 11.72
N VAL A 69 -8.48 -17.85 11.70
CA VAL A 69 -8.10 -16.76 12.62
C VAL A 69 -9.25 -16.33 13.52
N GLY A 70 -10.25 -17.22 13.68
CA GLY A 70 -11.43 -16.97 14.52
C GLY A 70 -12.70 -16.58 13.75
N ASN A 71 -12.62 -16.25 12.46
CA ASN A 71 -13.76 -15.80 11.64
C ASN A 71 -14.20 -16.83 10.57
N GLY A 72 -13.97 -18.11 10.83
CA GLY A 72 -14.28 -19.18 9.87
C GLY A 72 -13.01 -19.84 9.29
N ALA A 73 -13.22 -20.86 8.47
CA ALA A 73 -12.15 -21.59 7.80
C ALA A 73 -11.80 -20.91 6.47
N ILE A 74 -10.55 -20.57 6.30
CA ILE A 74 -9.99 -20.00 5.07
C ILE A 74 -9.35 -21.14 4.27
N LYS A 75 -9.81 -21.41 3.06
CA LYS A 75 -9.24 -22.44 2.18
C LYS A 75 -7.84 -22.02 1.72
N VAL A 76 -6.87 -22.93 1.82
CA VAL A 76 -5.51 -22.69 1.32
C VAL A 76 -5.26 -23.61 0.12
N THR A 77 -4.74 -23.03 -0.96
CA THR A 77 -4.35 -23.73 -2.19
C THR A 77 -2.89 -23.46 -2.50
N ALA A 78 -2.28 -24.31 -3.35
CA ALA A 78 -0.89 -24.18 -3.79
C ALA A 78 -0.82 -24.31 -5.33
N GLU A 79 -1.54 -23.41 -6.02
CA GLU A 79 -1.66 -23.44 -7.50
C GLU A 79 -0.77 -22.33 -8.11
N ARG A 80 0.04 -22.71 -9.09
CA ARG A 80 0.92 -21.80 -9.83
C ARG A 80 0.21 -21.02 -10.93
N ASP A 81 -0.80 -21.65 -11.54
CA ASP A 81 -1.56 -21.10 -12.64
C ASP A 81 -2.83 -20.40 -12.08
N PRO A 82 -2.89 -19.08 -12.04
CA PRO A 82 -4.02 -18.38 -11.43
C PRO A 82 -5.36 -18.64 -12.15
N THR A 83 -5.35 -19.15 -13.40
CA THR A 83 -6.60 -19.53 -14.11
C THR A 83 -7.28 -20.74 -13.50
N LYS A 84 -6.55 -21.57 -12.73
CA LYS A 84 -7.04 -22.80 -12.08
C LYS A 84 -7.45 -22.61 -10.63
N LEU A 85 -7.36 -21.39 -10.12
CA LEU A 85 -7.75 -21.09 -8.75
C LEU A 85 -9.27 -21.24 -8.57
N PRO A 86 -9.74 -21.77 -7.43
CA PRO A 86 -11.16 -22.10 -7.24
C PRO A 86 -12.00 -20.86 -6.83
N TRP A 87 -11.75 -19.69 -7.46
CA TRP A 87 -12.42 -18.45 -7.10
C TRP A 87 -13.93 -18.52 -7.29
N LYS A 88 -14.38 -19.15 -8.37
CA LYS A 88 -15.80 -19.33 -8.66
C LYS A 88 -16.49 -20.16 -7.57
N ASP A 89 -15.91 -21.31 -7.23
CA ASP A 89 -16.50 -22.27 -6.29
C ASP A 89 -16.53 -21.74 -4.86
N LEU A 90 -15.53 -20.90 -4.51
CA LEU A 90 -15.44 -20.25 -3.20
C LEU A 90 -16.19 -18.92 -3.15
N GLY A 91 -16.83 -18.50 -4.24
CA GLY A 91 -17.63 -17.28 -4.29
C GLY A 91 -16.79 -16.02 -4.05
N VAL A 92 -15.59 -15.96 -4.62
CA VAL A 92 -14.70 -14.81 -4.48
C VAL A 92 -15.24 -13.63 -5.28
N ASP A 93 -15.51 -12.53 -4.61
CA ASP A 93 -15.89 -11.27 -5.22
C ASP A 93 -14.66 -10.55 -5.78
N ILE A 94 -13.63 -10.40 -4.96
CA ILE A 94 -12.39 -9.70 -5.31
C ILE A 94 -11.21 -10.64 -5.11
N ALA A 95 -10.46 -10.91 -6.17
CA ALA A 95 -9.14 -11.53 -6.07
C ALA A 95 -8.09 -10.44 -5.77
N MET A 96 -7.39 -10.57 -4.66
CA MET A 96 -6.27 -9.69 -4.31
C MET A 96 -4.97 -10.31 -4.81
N GLU A 97 -4.39 -9.71 -5.84
CA GLU A 97 -3.12 -10.17 -6.42
C GLU A 97 -1.94 -9.58 -5.63
N CYS A 98 -1.31 -10.41 -4.82
CA CYS A 98 -0.26 -10.02 -3.86
C CYS A 98 1.09 -10.72 -4.12
N THR A 99 1.26 -11.43 -5.26
CA THR A 99 2.50 -12.14 -5.58
C THR A 99 3.60 -11.20 -6.08
N GLY A 100 3.23 -10.03 -6.65
CA GLY A 100 4.14 -9.15 -7.37
C GLY A 100 4.54 -9.65 -8.77
N ILE A 101 3.95 -10.79 -9.24
CA ILE A 101 4.26 -11.42 -10.53
C ILE A 101 3.25 -11.00 -11.61
N PHE A 102 1.97 -10.96 -11.27
CA PHE A 102 0.87 -10.71 -12.21
C PHE A 102 0.44 -9.24 -12.15
N THR A 103 1.39 -8.32 -12.41
CA THR A 103 1.19 -6.87 -12.28
C THR A 103 0.74 -6.16 -13.56
N ALA A 104 0.69 -6.87 -14.71
CA ALA A 104 0.07 -6.35 -15.92
C ALA A 104 -1.40 -6.79 -16.00
N LYS A 105 -2.27 -5.93 -16.57
CA LYS A 105 -3.71 -6.22 -16.73
C LYS A 105 -3.97 -7.58 -17.39
N GLU A 106 -3.24 -7.89 -18.48
CA GLU A 106 -3.39 -9.16 -19.19
C GLU A 106 -3.10 -10.36 -18.27
N LYS A 107 -2.06 -10.26 -17.44
CA LYS A 107 -1.69 -11.32 -16.49
C LYS A 107 -2.68 -11.42 -15.33
N ALA A 108 -3.08 -10.28 -14.76
CA ALA A 108 -4.04 -10.23 -13.66
C ALA A 108 -5.43 -10.72 -14.08
N SER A 109 -5.78 -10.63 -15.38
CA SER A 109 -7.06 -11.12 -15.92
C SER A 109 -7.27 -12.62 -15.72
N ALA A 110 -6.21 -13.40 -15.48
CA ALA A 110 -6.28 -14.81 -15.13
C ALA A 110 -7.22 -15.09 -13.93
N HIS A 111 -7.28 -14.18 -12.97
CA HIS A 111 -8.19 -14.30 -11.83
C HIS A 111 -9.67 -14.15 -12.22
N LEU A 112 -9.96 -13.34 -13.26
CA LEU A 112 -11.32 -13.25 -13.81
C LEU A 112 -11.71 -14.55 -14.50
N THR A 113 -10.77 -15.17 -15.24
CA THR A 113 -10.94 -16.49 -15.85
C THR A 113 -11.24 -17.56 -14.80
N ALA A 114 -10.59 -17.49 -13.63
CA ALA A 114 -10.82 -18.37 -12.48
C ALA A 114 -12.16 -18.10 -11.76
N GLY A 115 -12.89 -17.04 -12.14
CA GLY A 115 -14.23 -16.74 -11.66
C GLY A 115 -14.32 -15.68 -10.56
N ALA A 116 -13.25 -14.97 -10.24
CA ALA A 116 -13.35 -13.75 -9.43
C ALA A 116 -14.12 -12.67 -10.22
N LYS A 117 -14.96 -11.90 -9.55
CA LYS A 117 -15.74 -10.84 -10.21
C LYS A 117 -14.88 -9.64 -10.58
N ARG A 118 -13.85 -9.36 -9.78
CA ARG A 118 -12.86 -8.27 -9.97
C ARG A 118 -11.51 -8.65 -9.41
N VAL A 119 -10.48 -7.89 -9.79
CA VAL A 119 -9.10 -8.08 -9.32
C VAL A 119 -8.58 -6.76 -8.75
N LEU A 120 -7.97 -6.83 -7.57
CA LEU A 120 -7.23 -5.74 -6.95
C LEU A 120 -5.76 -6.12 -6.85
N VAL A 121 -4.90 -5.40 -7.57
CA VAL A 121 -3.45 -5.65 -7.60
C VAL A 121 -2.76 -4.82 -6.53
N SER A 122 -1.94 -5.47 -5.68
CA SER A 122 -1.19 -4.84 -4.58
C SER A 122 0.12 -4.18 -5.02
N ALA A 123 0.16 -3.69 -6.25
CA ALA A 123 1.32 -3.04 -6.87
C ALA A 123 0.85 -2.10 -7.99
N PRO A 124 1.70 -1.18 -8.48
CA PRO A 124 1.44 -0.52 -9.76
C PRO A 124 1.20 -1.57 -10.85
N ALA A 125 0.12 -1.40 -11.61
CA ALA A 125 -0.30 -2.39 -12.61
C ALA A 125 -0.45 -1.74 -13.99
N ASP A 126 0.36 -2.22 -14.94
CA ASP A 126 0.34 -1.73 -16.31
C ASP A 126 -1.00 -2.07 -16.97
N GLY A 127 -1.63 -1.06 -17.59
CA GLY A 127 -2.91 -1.22 -18.28
C GLY A 127 -4.12 -1.44 -17.36
N ALA A 128 -3.99 -1.35 -16.03
CA ALA A 128 -5.13 -1.42 -15.11
C ALA A 128 -6.24 -0.43 -15.50
N ASP A 129 -7.50 -0.80 -15.26
CA ASP A 129 -8.64 0.04 -15.57
C ASP A 129 -8.62 1.35 -14.76
N LEU A 130 -8.11 1.28 -13.53
CA LEU A 130 -7.90 2.44 -12.68
C LEU A 130 -6.75 2.15 -11.70
N THR A 131 -5.90 3.14 -11.46
CA THR A 131 -5.02 3.16 -10.29
C THR A 131 -5.70 3.98 -9.20
N VAL A 132 -5.94 3.34 -8.04
CA VAL A 132 -6.66 3.93 -6.90
C VAL A 132 -5.69 4.23 -5.77
N VAL A 133 -5.82 5.43 -5.21
CA VAL A 133 -5.36 5.76 -3.85
C VAL A 133 -6.60 6.09 -3.04
N PHE A 134 -6.92 5.24 -2.09
CA PHE A 134 -8.11 5.38 -1.26
C PHE A 134 -8.07 6.71 -0.47
N GLY A 135 -9.18 7.42 -0.43
CA GLY A 135 -9.27 8.78 0.11
C GLY A 135 -8.98 9.88 -0.90
N VAL A 136 -8.30 9.58 -2.02
CA VAL A 136 -7.90 10.59 -3.02
C VAL A 136 -8.74 10.50 -4.29
N ASN A 137 -8.89 9.31 -4.87
CA ASN A 137 -9.65 9.11 -6.12
C ASN A 137 -10.48 7.83 -6.15
N HIS A 138 -10.76 7.22 -5.01
CA HIS A 138 -11.57 5.99 -4.92
C HIS A 138 -13.03 6.22 -5.35
N ASP A 139 -13.50 7.44 -5.30
CA ASP A 139 -14.80 7.90 -5.81
C ASP A 139 -14.94 7.78 -7.34
N LYS A 140 -13.80 7.66 -8.06
CA LYS A 140 -13.76 7.41 -9.51
C LYS A 140 -13.96 5.93 -9.88
N LEU A 141 -14.06 5.04 -8.90
CA LEU A 141 -14.38 3.63 -9.17
C LEU A 141 -15.77 3.50 -9.78
N THR A 142 -15.88 2.65 -10.81
CA THR A 142 -17.14 2.35 -11.50
C THR A 142 -17.37 0.85 -11.61
N ARG A 143 -18.58 0.45 -12.03
CA ARG A 143 -18.92 -0.96 -12.27
C ARG A 143 -18.10 -1.61 -13.39
N ASP A 144 -17.57 -0.82 -14.30
CA ASP A 144 -16.82 -1.30 -15.47
C ASP A 144 -15.36 -1.59 -15.13
N HIS A 145 -14.81 -1.02 -14.04
CA HIS A 145 -13.45 -1.29 -13.61
C HIS A 145 -13.34 -2.69 -13.03
N LYS A 146 -12.74 -3.62 -13.77
CA LYS A 146 -12.58 -5.03 -13.40
C LYS A 146 -11.21 -5.33 -12.77
N ILE A 147 -10.15 -4.67 -13.25
CA ILE A 147 -8.79 -4.85 -12.78
C ILE A 147 -8.26 -3.49 -12.30
N VAL A 148 -8.10 -3.36 -11.00
CA VAL A 148 -7.74 -2.12 -10.32
C VAL A 148 -6.38 -2.29 -9.65
N SER A 149 -5.52 -1.28 -9.77
CA SER A 149 -4.26 -1.18 -9.04
C SER A 149 -4.44 -0.34 -7.78
N ASN A 150 -3.94 -0.83 -6.63
CA ASN A 150 -3.88 -0.03 -5.40
C ASN A 150 -2.66 0.92 -5.37
N GLY A 151 -1.94 1.06 -6.49
CA GLY A 151 -0.69 1.80 -6.56
C GLY A 151 0.43 1.17 -5.73
N SER A 152 1.40 1.98 -5.32
CA SER A 152 2.46 1.59 -4.37
C SER A 152 2.20 2.17 -2.98
N CYS A 153 2.89 1.64 -1.96
CA CYS A 153 2.86 2.20 -0.61
C CYS A 153 3.32 3.67 -0.60
N THR A 154 4.36 4.00 -1.37
CA THR A 154 4.86 5.37 -1.51
C THR A 154 3.83 6.27 -2.19
N THR A 155 3.13 5.79 -3.23
CA THR A 155 2.05 6.56 -3.89
C THR A 155 0.90 6.82 -2.91
N ASN A 156 0.54 5.84 -2.07
CA ASN A 156 -0.49 5.99 -1.05
C ASN A 156 -0.11 7.01 0.04
N CYS A 157 1.18 7.13 0.36
CA CYS A 157 1.66 8.18 1.26
C CYS A 157 1.69 9.55 0.59
N LEU A 158 2.21 9.63 -0.64
CA LEU A 158 2.45 10.89 -1.33
C LEU A 158 1.14 11.58 -1.81
N ALA A 159 0.18 10.81 -2.33
CA ALA A 159 -0.99 11.38 -2.98
C ALA A 159 -1.89 12.21 -2.04
N PRO A 160 -2.21 11.78 -0.81
CA PRO A 160 -2.98 12.62 0.13
C PRO A 160 -2.27 13.95 0.45
N VAL A 161 -0.96 13.91 0.69
CA VAL A 161 -0.15 15.09 0.97
C VAL A 161 -0.10 16.02 -0.24
N ALA A 162 0.20 15.48 -1.43
CA ALA A 162 0.25 16.25 -2.68
C ALA A 162 -1.09 16.89 -3.02
N LYS A 163 -2.22 16.19 -2.78
CA LYS A 163 -3.56 16.73 -2.95
C LYS A 163 -3.78 17.95 -2.06
N VAL A 164 -3.52 17.81 -0.76
CA VAL A 164 -3.72 18.91 0.20
C VAL A 164 -2.86 20.12 -0.14
N LEU A 165 -1.58 19.90 -0.47
CA LEU A 165 -0.67 20.99 -0.86
C LEU A 165 -1.12 21.65 -2.17
N ASN A 166 -1.55 20.87 -3.16
CA ASN A 166 -2.02 21.43 -4.43
C ASN A 166 -3.30 22.23 -4.25
N ASP A 167 -4.22 21.74 -3.42
CA ASP A 167 -5.48 22.45 -3.13
C ASP A 167 -5.23 23.76 -2.34
N ALA A 168 -4.27 23.77 -1.42
CA ALA A 168 -3.98 24.91 -0.56
C ALA A 168 -3.16 26.00 -1.28
N VAL A 169 -2.04 25.62 -1.91
CA VAL A 169 -1.04 26.59 -2.42
C VAL A 169 -0.74 26.41 -3.91
N GLY A 170 -1.25 25.36 -4.54
CA GLY A 170 -0.90 24.96 -5.90
C GLY A 170 0.54 24.44 -5.99
N ILE A 171 0.75 23.38 -6.78
CA ILE A 171 2.07 22.86 -7.06
C ILE A 171 2.45 23.25 -8.49
N GLU A 172 3.54 23.99 -8.64
CA GLU A 172 4.15 24.28 -9.93
C GLU A 172 5.03 23.12 -10.39
N SER A 173 5.97 22.71 -9.52
CA SER A 173 6.86 21.57 -9.69
C SER A 173 7.29 21.02 -8.34
N GLY A 174 7.83 19.81 -8.31
CA GLY A 174 8.37 19.25 -7.08
C GLY A 174 9.21 18.01 -7.28
N PHE A 175 10.00 17.70 -6.27
CA PHE A 175 10.84 16.51 -6.24
C PHE A 175 10.70 15.76 -4.91
N MET A 176 10.41 14.47 -4.99
CA MET A 176 10.24 13.61 -3.82
C MET A 176 11.42 12.66 -3.69
N THR A 177 12.00 12.58 -2.51
CA THR A 177 12.90 11.49 -2.13
C THR A 177 12.19 10.62 -1.10
N THR A 178 12.00 9.34 -1.39
CA THR A 178 11.58 8.44 -0.32
C THR A 178 12.80 7.75 0.29
N ILE A 179 12.95 7.91 1.61
CA ILE A 179 13.87 7.11 2.43
C ILE A 179 13.06 5.90 2.85
N HIS A 180 13.37 4.75 2.24
CA HIS A 180 12.49 3.59 2.25
C HIS A 180 13.13 2.40 2.96
N ALA A 181 12.37 1.75 3.82
CA ALA A 181 12.75 0.45 4.38
C ALA A 181 13.08 -0.57 3.28
N TYR A 182 13.97 -1.50 3.53
CA TYR A 182 14.20 -2.59 2.58
C TYR A 182 12.95 -3.48 2.46
N THR A 183 12.78 -4.13 1.31
CA THR A 183 11.61 -4.97 1.03
C THR A 183 12.06 -6.37 0.61
N GLY A 184 11.14 -7.32 0.55
CA GLY A 184 11.43 -8.73 0.29
C GLY A 184 12.07 -9.05 -1.08
N ASP A 185 12.18 -8.07 -1.98
CA ASP A 185 12.94 -8.19 -3.23
C ASP A 185 14.44 -7.93 -3.06
N GLN A 186 14.87 -7.43 -1.89
CA GLN A 186 16.26 -7.14 -1.59
C GLN A 186 16.90 -8.27 -0.77
N PRO A 187 18.09 -8.75 -1.17
CA PRO A 187 18.76 -9.84 -0.49
C PRO A 187 19.42 -9.40 0.84
N THR A 188 19.65 -10.36 1.72
CA THR A 188 20.42 -10.15 2.95
C THR A 188 21.93 -10.04 2.69
N LEU A 189 22.44 -10.75 1.68
CA LEU A 189 23.82 -10.68 1.18
C LEU A 189 23.81 -10.44 -0.33
N ASP A 190 24.97 -9.96 -0.85
CA ASP A 190 25.15 -9.67 -2.28
C ASP A 190 24.78 -10.89 -3.14
N THR A 191 23.89 -10.70 -4.12
CA THR A 191 23.47 -11.77 -5.04
C THR A 191 23.05 -11.20 -6.40
N LEU A 192 22.82 -12.10 -7.36
CA LEU A 192 22.34 -11.72 -8.68
C LEU A 192 20.97 -11.04 -8.59
N HIS A 193 20.88 -9.87 -9.18
CA HIS A 193 19.67 -9.09 -9.32
C HIS A 193 19.71 -8.27 -10.60
N LYS A 194 18.57 -8.08 -11.28
CA LYS A 194 18.50 -7.28 -12.52
C LYS A 194 18.85 -5.80 -12.31
N ASP A 195 18.60 -5.27 -11.13
CA ASP A 195 19.06 -3.96 -10.67
C ASP A 195 20.31 -4.17 -9.82
N LEU A 196 21.47 -3.69 -10.30
CA LEU A 196 22.76 -3.90 -9.65
C LEU A 196 22.85 -3.24 -8.27
N TYR A 197 22.14 -2.15 -8.03
CA TYR A 197 22.06 -1.53 -6.72
C TYR A 197 21.29 -2.42 -5.73
N ARG A 198 20.14 -2.97 -6.14
CA ARG A 198 19.31 -3.83 -5.30
C ARG A 198 19.90 -5.22 -5.07
N GLY A 199 20.90 -5.63 -5.83
CA GLY A 199 21.62 -6.89 -5.60
C GLY A 199 22.56 -6.86 -4.39
N ARG A 200 22.71 -5.73 -3.73
CA ARG A 200 23.59 -5.55 -2.57
C ARG A 200 22.86 -5.79 -1.24
N ALA A 201 23.65 -6.13 -0.20
CA ALA A 201 23.17 -6.44 1.14
C ALA A 201 22.29 -5.33 1.74
N ALA A 202 21.00 -5.59 1.86
CA ALA A 202 19.98 -4.61 2.21
C ALA A 202 20.13 -4.04 3.63
N ALA A 203 20.55 -4.87 4.59
CA ALA A 203 20.69 -4.49 5.99
C ALA A 203 22.03 -3.79 6.32
N MET A 204 22.89 -3.59 5.31
CA MET A 204 24.21 -2.99 5.51
C MET A 204 24.45 -1.70 4.70
N SER A 205 23.54 -1.37 3.78
CA SER A 205 23.80 -0.33 2.78
C SER A 205 22.63 0.64 2.61
N MET A 206 22.93 1.91 2.40
CA MET A 206 22.00 2.85 1.79
C MET A 206 22.07 2.67 0.28
N ILE A 207 20.95 2.32 -0.34
CA ILE A 207 20.90 1.89 -1.74
C ILE A 207 20.05 2.88 -2.54
N PRO A 208 20.65 3.68 -3.45
CA PRO A 208 19.88 4.51 -4.38
C PRO A 208 19.16 3.62 -5.39
N THR A 209 17.90 3.92 -5.65
CA THR A 209 17.12 3.19 -6.65
C THR A 209 16.02 4.08 -7.24
N SER A 210 15.52 3.69 -8.39
CA SER A 210 14.37 4.38 -9.01
C SER A 210 13.07 4.12 -8.24
N THR A 211 12.13 5.04 -8.39
CA THR A 211 10.74 4.85 -7.98
C THR A 211 9.80 5.46 -9.00
N GLY A 212 8.75 4.72 -9.35
CA GLY A 212 7.66 5.25 -10.18
C GLY A 212 6.59 6.03 -9.40
N ALA A 213 6.72 6.11 -8.06
CA ALA A 213 5.65 6.62 -7.20
C ALA A 213 5.29 8.09 -7.49
N ALA A 214 6.28 8.96 -7.72
CA ALA A 214 6.03 10.35 -8.03
C ALA A 214 5.37 10.54 -9.41
N LYS A 215 5.81 9.76 -10.40
CA LYS A 215 5.19 9.77 -11.74
C LYS A 215 3.76 9.20 -11.72
N ALA A 216 3.51 8.20 -10.87
CA ALA A 216 2.19 7.61 -10.70
C ALA A 216 1.16 8.58 -10.09
N ILE A 217 1.61 9.67 -9.46
CA ILE A 217 0.69 10.72 -8.98
C ILE A 217 -0.17 11.27 -10.10
N GLY A 218 0.36 11.43 -11.31
CA GLY A 218 -0.41 11.88 -12.47
C GLY A 218 -1.54 10.95 -12.91
N LEU A 219 -1.54 9.67 -12.48
CA LEU A 219 -2.65 8.73 -12.72
C LEU A 219 -3.78 8.93 -11.71
N VAL A 220 -3.46 9.41 -10.52
CA VAL A 220 -4.38 9.59 -9.39
C VAL A 220 -4.89 11.03 -9.31
N LEU A 221 -4.00 11.98 -9.54
CA LEU A 221 -4.23 13.44 -9.58
C LEU A 221 -3.78 13.98 -10.95
N PRO A 222 -4.62 13.94 -11.98
CA PRO A 222 -4.24 14.31 -13.34
C PRO A 222 -3.68 15.75 -13.48
N GLU A 223 -4.09 16.65 -12.61
CA GLU A 223 -3.61 18.04 -12.55
C GLU A 223 -2.14 18.17 -12.12
N LEU A 224 -1.58 17.12 -11.54
CA LEU A 224 -0.16 17.03 -11.16
C LEU A 224 0.69 16.23 -12.17
N LYS A 225 0.11 15.80 -13.29
CA LYS A 225 0.85 15.06 -14.32
C LYS A 225 2.04 15.86 -14.83
N GLY A 226 3.24 15.28 -14.74
CA GLY A 226 4.49 15.89 -15.19
C GLY A 226 5.08 16.96 -14.26
N LYS A 227 4.44 17.25 -13.10
CA LYS A 227 4.94 18.25 -12.15
C LYS A 227 5.78 17.65 -11.04
N LEU A 228 5.66 16.35 -10.76
CA LEU A 228 6.40 15.67 -9.72
C LEU A 228 7.28 14.58 -10.31
N ASP A 229 8.53 14.51 -9.86
CA ASP A 229 9.43 13.38 -10.08
C ASP A 229 10.08 12.97 -8.74
N GLY A 230 10.82 11.87 -8.71
CA GLY A 230 11.43 11.43 -7.45
C GLY A 230 12.31 10.21 -7.57
N VAL A 231 13.03 9.98 -6.49
CA VAL A 231 13.94 8.87 -6.30
C VAL A 231 13.69 8.16 -4.98
N SER A 232 14.25 6.98 -4.83
CA SER A 232 14.20 6.21 -3.58
C SER A 232 15.61 5.94 -3.08
N ILE A 233 15.81 6.05 -1.77
CA ILE A 233 16.99 5.56 -1.08
C ILE A 233 16.52 4.48 -0.12
N ARG A 234 16.92 3.21 -0.38
CA ARG A 234 16.68 2.12 0.56
C ARG A 234 17.68 2.20 1.71
N VAL A 235 17.20 2.00 2.92
CA VAL A 235 18.01 2.10 4.15
C VAL A 235 17.95 0.81 4.96
N PRO A 236 18.93 0.54 5.85
CA PRO A 236 18.97 -0.65 6.70
C PRO A 236 17.90 -0.63 7.81
N THR A 237 16.64 -0.52 7.44
CA THR A 237 15.48 -0.48 8.33
C THR A 237 14.43 -1.45 7.79
N PRO A 238 13.88 -2.35 8.63
CA PRO A 238 13.01 -3.43 8.16
C PRO A 238 11.61 -2.97 7.79
N ASN A 239 11.12 -1.88 8.37
CA ASN A 239 9.80 -1.31 8.10
C ASN A 239 9.74 0.16 8.47
N VAL A 240 8.72 0.84 8.00
CA VAL A 240 8.45 2.27 8.04
C VAL A 240 9.42 3.06 7.15
N SER A 241 8.80 3.81 6.28
CA SER A 241 9.45 4.66 5.29
C SER A 241 8.98 6.11 5.47
N VAL A 242 9.68 7.04 4.82
CA VAL A 242 9.32 8.47 4.85
C VAL A 242 9.48 9.07 3.47
N ILE A 243 8.55 9.93 3.07
CA ILE A 243 8.74 10.84 1.95
C ILE A 243 9.31 12.18 2.45
N ASP A 244 10.30 12.69 1.74
CA ASP A 244 10.82 14.05 1.85
C ASP A 244 10.50 14.76 0.53
N LEU A 245 9.42 15.55 0.55
CA LEU A 245 8.87 16.21 -0.63
C LEU A 245 9.24 17.70 -0.62
N LYS A 246 9.85 18.17 -1.71
CA LYS A 246 10.08 19.57 -1.99
C LYS A 246 9.18 20.00 -3.13
N ILE A 247 8.47 21.12 -2.99
CA ILE A 247 7.64 21.71 -4.03
C ILE A 247 7.94 23.19 -4.20
N VAL A 248 7.74 23.68 -5.40
CA VAL A 248 7.57 25.09 -5.69
C VAL A 248 6.07 25.38 -5.67
N ALA A 249 5.63 26.16 -4.70
CA ALA A 249 4.23 26.56 -4.58
C ALA A 249 3.92 27.71 -5.56
N LYS A 250 2.70 27.73 -6.08
CA LYS A 250 2.23 28.82 -6.95
C LYS A 250 1.87 30.10 -6.20
N LYS A 251 1.62 29.99 -4.90
CA LYS A 251 1.27 31.09 -4.01
C LYS A 251 2.30 31.21 -2.90
N GLN A 252 2.53 32.42 -2.44
CA GLN A 252 3.26 32.65 -1.20
C GLN A 252 2.53 31.94 -0.04
N THR A 253 3.30 31.32 0.84
CA THR A 253 2.77 30.58 1.99
C THR A 253 3.74 30.60 3.16
N THR A 254 3.25 30.13 4.30
CA THR A 254 4.02 29.97 5.53
C THR A 254 3.98 28.52 6.01
N LYS A 255 4.84 28.17 6.97
CA LYS A 255 4.82 26.86 7.64
C LYS A 255 3.45 26.61 8.29
N GLU A 256 2.90 27.61 8.95
CA GLU A 256 1.63 27.53 9.67
C GLU A 256 0.48 27.25 8.72
N GLU A 257 0.40 27.96 7.59
CA GLU A 257 -0.65 27.76 6.56
C GLU A 257 -0.61 26.34 5.98
N ILE A 258 0.59 25.81 5.71
CA ILE A 258 0.76 24.44 5.23
C ILE A 258 0.29 23.43 6.29
N ASN A 259 0.76 23.59 7.52
CA ASN A 259 0.43 22.68 8.62
C ASN A 259 -1.07 22.70 8.93
N ASP A 260 -1.69 23.86 8.93
CA ASP A 260 -3.14 24.01 9.16
C ASP A 260 -3.97 23.39 8.05
N ALA A 261 -3.53 23.52 6.79
CA ALA A 261 -4.20 22.85 5.67
C ALA A 261 -4.17 21.33 5.82
N VAL A 262 -3.01 20.77 6.18
CA VAL A 262 -2.86 19.33 6.41
C VAL A 262 -3.69 18.87 7.60
N LYS A 263 -3.64 19.59 8.72
CA LYS A 263 -4.42 19.27 9.92
C LYS A 263 -5.92 19.23 9.62
N ARG A 264 -6.45 20.27 8.96
CA ARG A 264 -7.87 20.28 8.55
C ARG A 264 -8.24 19.09 7.67
N ALA A 265 -7.40 18.77 6.69
CA ALA A 265 -7.66 17.63 5.81
C ALA A 265 -7.67 16.30 6.57
N ALA A 266 -6.73 16.09 7.49
CA ALA A 266 -6.62 14.89 8.31
C ALA A 266 -7.81 14.72 9.27
N GLU A 267 -8.32 15.80 9.81
CA GLU A 267 -9.47 15.79 10.73
C GLU A 267 -10.82 15.66 10.00
N GLN A 268 -10.88 15.96 8.69
CA GLN A 268 -12.10 16.01 7.89
C GLN A 268 -12.09 14.97 6.76
N GLN A 269 -11.86 15.42 5.51
CA GLN A 269 -12.05 14.59 4.30
C GLN A 269 -11.05 13.44 4.15
N LEU A 270 -9.89 13.49 4.82
CA LEU A 270 -8.88 12.42 4.81
C LEU A 270 -8.74 11.71 6.16
N LYS A 271 -9.77 11.81 7.00
CA LYS A 271 -9.78 11.14 8.31
C LYS A 271 -9.57 9.64 8.17
N GLY A 272 -8.61 9.10 8.93
CA GLY A 272 -8.21 7.68 8.87
C GLY A 272 -7.30 7.32 7.68
N ILE A 273 -7.01 8.28 6.79
CA ILE A 273 -6.11 8.12 5.64
C ILE A 273 -4.83 8.94 5.87
N LEU A 274 -4.99 10.23 6.14
CA LEU A 274 -3.92 11.14 6.52
C LEU A 274 -3.99 11.41 8.02
N ASN A 275 -2.83 11.34 8.67
CA ASN A 275 -2.64 11.72 10.05
C ASN A 275 -1.55 12.81 10.13
N TYR A 276 -1.33 13.38 11.31
CA TYR A 276 -0.25 14.33 11.55
C TYR A 276 0.31 14.19 12.96
N THR A 277 1.57 14.61 13.14
CA THR A 277 2.25 14.64 14.44
C THR A 277 3.09 15.91 14.59
N ASN A 278 3.23 16.39 15.82
CA ASN A 278 4.18 17.41 16.23
C ASN A 278 5.29 16.85 17.14
N ASP A 279 5.15 15.58 17.54
CA ASP A 279 6.09 14.94 18.45
C ASP A 279 7.41 14.65 17.73
N PRO A 280 8.54 14.60 18.44
CA PRO A 280 9.85 14.28 17.87
C PRO A 280 9.96 12.76 17.56
N ASN A 281 9.07 12.27 16.71
CA ASN A 281 8.98 10.86 16.34
C ASN A 281 10.08 10.42 15.38
N VAL A 282 10.39 9.13 15.43
CA VAL A 282 11.27 8.45 14.49
C VAL A 282 10.55 7.26 13.85
N SER A 283 11.17 6.59 12.88
CA SER A 283 10.49 5.58 12.05
C SER A 283 9.76 4.49 12.85
N ILE A 284 10.36 3.98 13.94
CA ILE A 284 9.78 2.87 14.70
C ILE A 284 8.45 3.23 15.37
N ASP A 285 8.19 4.52 15.64
CA ASP A 285 6.96 5.00 16.27
C ASP A 285 5.74 4.86 15.35
N PHE A 286 5.98 4.72 14.06
CA PHE A 286 4.94 4.53 13.04
C PHE A 286 4.77 3.08 12.61
N ASN A 287 5.49 2.15 13.26
CA ASN A 287 5.29 0.72 12.99
C ASN A 287 3.87 0.32 13.38
N HIS A 288 3.17 -0.37 12.48
CA HIS A 288 1.78 -0.77 12.66
C HIS A 288 0.77 0.41 12.63
N ASP A 289 1.16 1.56 12.09
CA ASP A 289 0.24 2.68 11.84
C ASP A 289 -0.67 2.36 10.64
N PRO A 290 -2.01 2.35 10.81
CA PRO A 290 -2.95 2.04 9.74
C PRO A 290 -3.15 3.19 8.73
N HIS A 291 -2.66 4.40 9.00
CA HIS A 291 -2.78 5.51 8.08
C HIS A 291 -1.91 5.32 6.84
N SER A 292 -2.35 5.87 5.72
CA SER A 292 -1.54 5.91 4.50
C SER A 292 -0.34 6.83 4.63
N SER A 293 -0.48 7.87 5.46
CA SER A 293 0.49 8.95 5.55
C SER A 293 0.33 9.68 6.88
N THR A 294 1.40 9.83 7.67
CA THR A 294 1.42 10.63 8.90
C THR A 294 2.39 11.78 8.73
N PHE A 295 1.83 12.97 8.53
CA PHE A 295 2.55 14.21 8.24
C PHE A 295 3.29 14.73 9.48
N HIS A 296 4.58 15.07 9.33
CA HIS A 296 5.43 15.53 10.42
C HIS A 296 5.51 17.07 10.42
N MET A 297 4.66 17.72 11.21
CA MET A 297 4.41 19.17 11.16
C MET A 297 5.62 20.02 11.53
N ASP A 298 6.46 19.56 12.47
CA ASP A 298 7.65 20.30 12.89
C ASP A 298 8.73 20.32 11.80
N GLN A 299 8.70 19.34 10.88
CA GLN A 299 9.62 19.19 9.76
C GLN A 299 9.25 20.03 8.53
N THR A 300 8.16 20.76 8.57
CA THR A 300 7.78 21.70 7.51
C THR A 300 8.73 22.89 7.48
N LYS A 301 9.27 23.18 6.29
CA LYS A 301 10.14 24.36 6.03
C LYS A 301 9.63 25.11 4.81
N VAL A 302 9.68 26.43 4.89
CA VAL A 302 9.35 27.32 3.77
C VAL A 302 10.50 28.31 3.58
N ILE A 303 10.99 28.39 2.35
CA ILE A 303 12.05 29.32 1.95
C ILE A 303 11.49 30.27 0.89
N ASN A 304 11.73 31.56 1.06
CA ASN A 304 11.26 32.62 0.15
C ASN A 304 9.75 32.54 -0.15
N GLY A 305 8.97 31.98 0.78
CA GLY A 305 7.52 31.87 0.68
C GLY A 305 6.98 30.86 -0.33
N THR A 306 7.81 30.32 -1.22
CA THR A 306 7.35 29.40 -2.30
C THR A 306 8.07 28.05 -2.35
N LEU A 307 9.30 27.96 -1.86
CA LEU A 307 10.00 26.67 -1.79
C LEU A 307 9.60 25.98 -0.47
N VAL A 308 8.72 25.00 -0.56
CA VAL A 308 8.16 24.25 0.58
C VAL A 308 8.78 22.86 0.64
N ARG A 309 9.27 22.49 1.82
CA ARG A 309 9.71 21.12 2.12
C ARG A 309 8.83 20.54 3.21
N VAL A 310 8.33 19.33 3.01
CA VAL A 310 7.52 18.57 3.97
C VAL A 310 8.00 17.14 4.09
N MET A 311 7.72 16.52 5.25
CA MET A 311 7.95 15.09 5.49
C MET A 311 6.65 14.40 5.87
N SER A 312 6.48 13.15 5.43
CA SER A 312 5.39 12.29 5.88
C SER A 312 5.83 10.85 5.98
N TRP A 313 5.48 10.23 7.10
CA TRP A 313 5.80 8.85 7.44
C TRP A 313 4.73 7.89 6.95
N TYR A 314 5.12 6.65 6.69
CA TYR A 314 4.17 5.58 6.37
C TYR A 314 4.71 4.22 6.74
N ASP A 315 3.88 3.41 7.37
CA ASP A 315 4.16 1.99 7.45
C ASP A 315 3.89 1.38 6.07
N ASN A 316 4.96 1.08 5.34
CA ASN A 316 4.90 0.63 3.96
C ASN A 316 4.26 -0.76 3.78
N GLU A 317 4.07 -1.50 4.87
CA GLU A 317 3.37 -2.78 4.89
C GLU A 317 1.95 -2.63 5.47
N TRP A 318 1.83 -2.09 6.70
CA TRP A 318 0.56 -2.07 7.44
C TRP A 318 -0.43 -1.06 6.89
N GLY A 319 -0.02 0.19 6.70
CA GLY A 319 -0.88 1.23 6.12
C GLY A 319 -1.37 0.82 4.73
N PHE A 320 -0.48 0.29 3.89
CA PHE A 320 -0.82 -0.21 2.56
C PHE A 320 -1.81 -1.39 2.61
N SER A 321 -1.63 -2.33 3.54
CA SER A 321 -2.52 -3.49 3.71
C SER A 321 -3.94 -3.08 4.14
N ASN A 322 -4.05 -2.06 4.99
CA ASN A 322 -5.35 -1.46 5.33
C ASN A 322 -6.03 -0.84 4.09
N ARG A 323 -5.26 -0.14 3.25
CA ARG A 323 -5.80 0.44 1.99
C ARG A 323 -6.24 -0.63 0.99
N MET A 324 -5.56 -1.77 0.94
CA MET A 324 -6.02 -2.91 0.13
C MET A 324 -7.42 -3.38 0.57
N ALA A 325 -7.66 -3.51 1.86
CA ALA A 325 -8.97 -3.90 2.40
C ALA A 325 -10.04 -2.83 2.10
N ASP A 326 -9.73 -1.55 2.28
CA ASP A 326 -10.68 -0.46 2.01
C ASP A 326 -11.04 -0.36 0.53
N THR A 327 -10.06 -0.47 -0.36
CA THR A 327 -10.27 -0.45 -1.81
C THR A 327 -11.10 -1.65 -2.25
N ALA A 328 -10.83 -2.86 -1.70
CA ALA A 328 -11.62 -4.04 -2.00
C ALA A 328 -13.09 -3.87 -1.59
N VAL A 329 -13.36 -3.30 -0.43
CA VAL A 329 -14.74 -3.02 0.01
C VAL A 329 -15.40 -1.99 -0.91
N ALA A 330 -14.69 -0.92 -1.31
CA ALA A 330 -15.23 0.05 -2.26
C ALA A 330 -15.57 -0.58 -3.61
N MET A 331 -14.70 -1.46 -4.12
CA MET A 331 -14.95 -2.24 -5.34
C MET A 331 -16.15 -3.18 -5.17
N GLY A 332 -16.25 -3.85 -4.01
CA GLY A 332 -17.32 -4.79 -3.70
C GLY A 332 -18.71 -4.13 -3.64
N LYS A 333 -18.79 -2.88 -3.19
CA LYS A 333 -20.05 -2.10 -3.17
C LYS A 333 -20.60 -1.79 -4.56
N LEU A 334 -19.80 -1.98 -5.60
CA LEU A 334 -20.16 -1.72 -6.99
C LEU A 334 -20.50 -3.02 -7.75
N LEU A 335 -20.54 -4.20 -7.10
CA LEU A 335 -20.98 -5.47 -7.68
C LEU A 335 -22.51 -5.57 -7.77
#